data_ebcf705c9fa04a25ee28ef8626805944
#
_entry.id   ebcf705c9fa04a25ee28ef8626805944
#
_cell.length_a   1.000
_cell.length_b   1.000
_cell.length_c   1.000
_cell.angle_alpha   90.00
_cell.angle_beta   90.00
_cell.angle_gamma   90.00
#
_symmetry.space_group_name_H-M   'P 1'
#
loop_
_entity.id
_entity.type
_entity.pdbx_description
1 polymer ?
#
loop_
_entity_poly.entity_id
_entity_poly.type
_entity_poly.pdbx_seq_one_letter_code
_entity_poly.pdbx_strand_id
1 'polypeptide(L)'
;MFARYTTVRGDPNKMESAIDYVDGQARAAVEGTDGNRGFAVFADAEGGRIIGASYWDSAESMRASEAGLAGTRADAAAVLAGEVSIESFEMTHGFRHSMPARGAVVRLSRLEVDPARVDEVISLMREETAPRVKGADGLCSFQQLLDRDTGSGMIVTTWESQAATEAFWPTAEQLRARASDRVGVKFGPMETYSMIRSTVRLD
;
A
#
# COMPACT_ATOMS: atom_id res chain seq x y z
N MET A 1 2.43 9.63 9.87
CA MET A 1 3.02 8.30 9.60
C MET A 1 3.55 8.28 8.18
N PHE A 2 4.66 7.57 7.95
CA PHE A 2 5.25 7.42 6.62
C PHE A 2 5.25 5.95 6.21
N ALA A 3 5.23 5.68 4.93
CA ALA A 3 5.20 4.33 4.39
C ALA A 3 6.20 4.17 3.24
N ARG A 4 6.92 3.04 3.24
CA ARG A 4 7.76 2.64 2.11
C ARG A 4 7.18 1.36 1.52
N TYR A 5 6.89 1.41 0.24
CA TYR A 5 6.44 0.28 -0.56
C TYR A 5 7.61 -0.24 -1.38
N THR A 6 8.03 -1.45 -1.10
CA THR A 6 9.05 -2.17 -1.85
C THR A 6 8.36 -3.22 -2.70
N THR A 7 8.36 -3.03 -4.00
CA THR A 7 7.81 -3.99 -4.95
C THR A 7 8.96 -4.80 -5.55
N VAL A 8 8.86 -6.10 -5.48
CA VAL A 8 9.73 -7.03 -6.23
C VAL A 8 8.90 -7.66 -7.33
N ARG A 9 9.41 -7.62 -8.57
CA ARG A 9 8.78 -8.22 -9.74
C ARG A 9 9.76 -9.19 -10.37
N GLY A 10 9.36 -10.45 -10.55
CA GLY A 10 10.24 -11.49 -11.08
C GLY A 10 9.50 -12.74 -11.53
N ASP A 11 10.12 -13.90 -11.37
CA ASP A 11 9.62 -15.18 -11.85
C ASP A 11 8.44 -15.69 -11.02
N PRO A 12 7.23 -15.87 -11.61
CA PRO A 12 6.06 -16.38 -10.90
C PRO A 12 6.28 -17.79 -10.28
N ASN A 13 7.16 -18.60 -10.84
CA ASN A 13 7.45 -19.94 -10.31
C ASN A 13 8.24 -19.90 -8.98
N LYS A 14 8.79 -18.75 -8.62
CA LYS A 14 9.54 -18.54 -7.37
C LYS A 14 8.74 -17.81 -6.30
N MET A 15 7.45 -17.55 -6.53
CA MET A 15 6.63 -16.74 -5.63
C MET A 15 6.48 -17.34 -4.24
N GLU A 16 6.35 -18.66 -4.11
CA GLU A 16 6.26 -19.31 -2.80
C GLU A 16 7.50 -19.01 -1.95
N SER A 17 8.70 -19.26 -2.49
CA SER A 17 9.95 -18.95 -1.80
C SER A 17 10.12 -17.47 -1.48
N ALA A 18 9.68 -16.57 -2.38
CA ALA A 18 9.75 -15.12 -2.17
C ALA A 18 8.78 -14.68 -1.07
N ILE A 19 7.56 -15.24 -1.03
CA ILE A 19 6.59 -14.98 0.04
C ILE A 19 7.16 -15.41 1.38
N ASP A 20 7.73 -16.60 1.48
CA ASP A 20 8.33 -17.14 2.70
C ASP A 20 9.49 -16.26 3.19
N TYR A 21 10.36 -15.83 2.28
CA TYR A 21 11.45 -14.93 2.61
C TYR A 21 10.93 -13.57 3.12
N VAL A 22 9.98 -12.96 2.40
CA VAL A 22 9.48 -11.60 2.74
C VAL A 22 8.63 -11.63 4.02
N ASP A 23 7.76 -12.63 4.22
CA ASP A 23 6.95 -12.79 5.44
C ASP A 23 7.79 -13.27 6.65
N GLY A 24 8.93 -13.87 6.41
CA GLY A 24 9.86 -14.34 7.44
C GLY A 24 10.98 -13.33 7.73
N GLN A 25 12.10 -13.49 7.03
CA GLN A 25 13.35 -12.79 7.30
C GLN A 25 13.25 -11.28 7.04
N ALA A 26 12.69 -10.89 5.90
CA ALA A 26 12.57 -9.47 5.56
C ALA A 26 11.66 -8.74 6.55
N ARG A 27 10.51 -9.33 6.92
CA ARG A 27 9.62 -8.76 7.93
C ARG A 27 10.32 -8.61 9.28
N ALA A 28 11.02 -9.63 9.77
CA ALA A 28 11.73 -9.58 11.04
C ALA A 28 12.80 -8.47 11.06
N ALA A 29 13.54 -8.30 9.98
CA ALA A 29 14.53 -7.24 9.84
C ALA A 29 13.87 -5.84 9.89
N VAL A 30 12.75 -5.65 9.16
CA VAL A 30 12.03 -4.37 9.12
C VAL A 30 11.41 -4.05 10.49
N GLU A 31 10.72 -5.01 11.11
CA GLU A 31 10.05 -4.82 12.41
C GLU A 31 11.02 -4.60 13.56
N GLY A 32 12.27 -5.11 13.44
CA GLY A 32 13.35 -4.88 14.40
C GLY A 32 14.03 -3.52 14.26
N THR A 33 13.65 -2.69 13.31
CA THR A 33 14.26 -1.37 13.08
C THR A 33 13.52 -0.29 13.87
N ASP A 34 14.28 0.61 14.49
CA ASP A 34 13.75 1.72 15.29
C ASP A 34 12.79 2.60 14.47
N GLY A 35 11.68 3.01 15.10
CA GLY A 35 10.65 3.82 14.46
C GLY A 35 9.70 3.05 13.55
N ASN A 36 9.86 1.73 13.39
CA ASN A 36 8.92 0.91 12.62
C ASN A 36 7.56 0.79 13.34
N ARG A 37 6.47 0.94 12.58
CA ARG A 37 5.07 0.88 13.05
C ARG A 37 4.32 -0.33 12.50
N GLY A 38 5.03 -1.26 11.89
CA GLY A 38 4.50 -2.49 11.33
C GLY A 38 4.85 -2.71 9.87
N PHE A 39 4.49 -3.88 9.39
CA PHE A 39 4.79 -4.35 8.05
C PHE A 39 3.59 -5.08 7.45
N ALA A 40 3.33 -4.88 6.18
CA ALA A 40 2.35 -5.65 5.44
C ALA A 40 2.99 -6.30 4.21
N VAL A 41 2.59 -7.53 3.92
CA VAL A 41 3.00 -8.30 2.75
C VAL A 41 1.78 -8.68 1.96
N PHE A 42 1.77 -8.37 0.68
CA PHE A 42 0.73 -8.82 -0.25
C PHE A 42 1.32 -9.13 -1.62
N ALA A 43 0.71 -10.06 -2.32
CA ALA A 43 1.27 -10.64 -3.53
C ALA A 43 0.22 -10.84 -4.63
N ASP A 44 0.66 -10.66 -5.86
CA ASP A 44 0.04 -11.15 -7.08
C ASP A 44 0.91 -12.30 -7.59
N ALA A 45 0.54 -13.53 -7.22
CA ALA A 45 1.36 -14.69 -7.50
C ALA A 45 1.43 -15.00 -8.99
N GLU A 46 0.34 -14.81 -9.72
CA GLU A 46 0.28 -15.07 -11.16
C GLU A 46 1.09 -14.03 -11.95
N GLY A 47 1.05 -12.77 -11.51
CA GLY A 47 1.83 -11.68 -12.12
C GLY A 47 3.27 -11.59 -11.65
N GLY A 48 3.75 -12.50 -10.76
CA GLY A 48 5.11 -12.50 -10.25
C GLY A 48 5.47 -11.24 -9.47
N ARG A 49 4.53 -10.69 -8.67
CA ARG A 49 4.73 -9.46 -7.91
C ARG A 49 4.49 -9.66 -6.43
N ILE A 50 5.42 -9.19 -5.60
CA ILE A 50 5.26 -9.14 -4.15
C ILE A 50 5.56 -7.72 -3.66
N ILE A 51 4.78 -7.24 -2.72
CA ILE A 51 4.97 -5.93 -2.10
C ILE A 51 5.13 -6.12 -0.61
N GLY A 52 6.26 -5.60 -0.09
CA GLY A 52 6.48 -5.36 1.32
C GLY A 52 6.25 -3.89 1.63
N ALA A 53 5.22 -3.58 2.40
CA ALA A 53 4.90 -2.22 2.82
C ALA A 53 5.31 -2.02 4.29
N SER A 54 6.34 -1.22 4.54
CA SER A 54 6.81 -0.85 5.88
C SER A 54 6.28 0.51 6.29
N TYR A 55 5.90 0.65 7.56
CA TYR A 55 5.33 1.87 8.12
C TYR A 55 6.21 2.42 9.22
N TRP A 56 6.30 3.76 9.30
CA TRP A 56 7.27 4.47 10.13
C TRP A 56 6.62 5.64 10.85
N ASP A 57 7.09 5.93 12.04
CA ASP A 57 6.61 7.06 12.85
C ASP A 57 7.00 8.41 12.22
N SER A 58 8.16 8.49 11.55
CA SER A 58 8.67 9.70 10.92
C SER A 58 9.35 9.42 9.57
N ALA A 59 9.50 10.47 8.75
CA ALA A 59 10.30 10.42 7.52
C ALA A 59 11.78 10.20 7.83
N GLU A 60 12.24 10.64 9.00
CA GLU A 60 13.63 10.50 9.43
C GLU A 60 13.95 9.03 9.74
N SER A 61 13.13 8.34 10.58
CA SER A 61 13.33 6.92 10.87
C SER A 61 13.21 6.06 9.61
N MET A 62 12.27 6.39 8.71
CA MET A 62 12.18 5.73 7.41
C MET A 62 13.46 5.89 6.59
N ARG A 63 14.02 7.09 6.52
CA ARG A 63 15.30 7.33 5.80
C ARG A 63 16.49 6.65 6.48
N ALA A 64 16.57 6.72 7.81
CA ALA A 64 17.65 6.09 8.57
C ALA A 64 17.70 4.56 8.37
N SER A 65 16.55 3.91 8.15
CA SER A 65 16.44 2.47 7.87
C SER A 65 17.02 2.04 6.52
N GLU A 66 17.28 2.99 5.60
CA GLU A 66 17.59 2.69 4.18
C GLU A 66 18.81 1.78 4.01
N ALA A 67 19.93 2.18 4.61
CA ALA A 67 21.19 1.43 4.48
C ALA A 67 21.10 0.04 5.12
N GLY A 68 20.45 -0.07 6.30
CA GLY A 68 20.31 -1.33 7.02
C GLY A 68 19.41 -2.36 6.32
N LEU A 69 18.46 -1.88 5.51
CA LEU A 69 17.50 -2.75 4.82
C LEU A 69 17.82 -2.96 3.33
N ALA A 70 18.90 -2.37 2.81
CA ALA A 70 19.29 -2.52 1.39
C ALA A 70 19.60 -3.98 1.04
N GLY A 71 20.35 -4.68 1.88
CA GLY A 71 20.65 -6.11 1.71
C GLY A 71 19.39 -6.98 1.69
N THR A 72 18.48 -6.75 2.62
CA THR A 72 17.20 -7.47 2.70
C THR A 72 16.38 -7.33 1.41
N ARG A 73 16.38 -6.15 0.79
CA ARG A 73 15.70 -5.93 -0.50
C ARG A 73 16.39 -6.64 -1.65
N ALA A 74 17.73 -6.62 -1.68
CA ALA A 74 18.52 -7.32 -2.68
C ALA A 74 18.29 -8.84 -2.62
N ASP A 75 18.25 -9.40 -1.41
CA ASP A 75 17.97 -10.81 -1.20
C ASP A 75 16.55 -11.19 -1.65
N ALA A 76 15.54 -10.35 -1.36
CA ALA A 76 14.18 -10.55 -1.87
C ALA A 76 14.13 -10.59 -3.40
N ALA A 77 14.85 -9.68 -4.07
CA ALA A 77 14.96 -9.67 -5.52
C ALA A 77 15.67 -10.93 -6.05
N ALA A 78 16.75 -11.35 -5.39
CA ALA A 78 17.49 -12.57 -5.78
C ALA A 78 16.61 -13.83 -5.65
N VAL A 79 15.84 -13.96 -4.56
CA VAL A 79 14.92 -15.09 -4.36
C VAL A 79 13.87 -15.16 -5.46
N LEU A 80 13.27 -14.02 -5.84
CA LEU A 80 12.26 -13.94 -6.91
C LEU A 80 12.88 -13.94 -8.32
N ALA A 81 14.22 -13.87 -8.44
CA ALA A 81 14.94 -13.63 -9.69
C ALA A 81 14.40 -12.40 -10.44
N GLY A 82 14.27 -11.30 -9.72
CA GLY A 82 13.56 -10.12 -10.18
C GLY A 82 14.23 -8.80 -9.87
N GLU A 83 13.46 -7.74 -10.06
CA GLU A 83 13.87 -6.35 -9.85
C GLU A 83 13.09 -5.71 -8.71
N VAL A 84 13.74 -4.76 -8.01
CA VAL A 84 13.14 -3.97 -6.92
C VAL A 84 12.78 -2.59 -7.42
N SER A 85 11.59 -2.13 -7.07
CA SER A 85 11.24 -0.72 -7.08
C SER A 85 10.80 -0.27 -5.70
N ILE A 86 11.08 1.00 -5.36
CA ILE A 86 10.81 1.57 -4.03
C ILE A 86 10.05 2.86 -4.22
N GLU A 87 8.95 2.99 -3.48
CA GLU A 87 8.14 4.21 -3.40
C GLU A 87 7.99 4.59 -1.93
N SER A 88 8.07 5.89 -1.63
CA SER A 88 7.96 6.40 -0.26
C SER A 88 6.90 7.49 -0.19
N PHE A 89 6.08 7.48 0.85
CA PHE A 89 4.92 8.36 0.97
C PHE A 89 4.69 8.82 2.40
N GLU A 90 4.02 9.96 2.54
CA GLU A 90 3.30 10.30 3.75
C GLU A 90 1.92 9.62 3.73
N MET A 91 1.53 8.95 4.81
CA MET A 91 0.15 8.50 5.00
C MET A 91 -0.67 9.68 5.53
N THR A 92 -1.39 10.35 4.63
CA THR A 92 -2.17 11.56 4.91
C THR A 92 -3.54 11.27 5.53
N HIS A 93 -4.06 10.06 5.27
CA HIS A 93 -5.27 9.55 5.89
C HIS A 93 -5.26 8.02 5.93
N GLY A 94 -5.78 7.45 7.00
CA GLY A 94 -5.91 6.00 7.11
C GLY A 94 -6.78 5.60 8.29
N PHE A 95 -7.44 4.46 8.15
CA PHE A 95 -8.19 3.82 9.24
C PHE A 95 -8.29 2.31 9.02
N ARG A 96 -8.60 1.60 10.10
CA ARG A 96 -8.83 0.15 10.09
C ARG A 96 -10.10 -0.19 10.86
N HIS A 97 -10.90 -1.08 10.30
CA HIS A 97 -12.05 -1.69 10.96
C HIS A 97 -11.69 -3.05 11.57
N SER A 98 -10.95 -3.85 10.82
CA SER A 98 -10.54 -5.19 11.23
C SER A 98 -9.13 -5.52 10.75
N MET A 99 -8.45 -6.46 11.43
CA MET A 99 -7.19 -7.01 10.91
C MET A 99 -7.50 -7.89 9.70
N PRO A 100 -6.88 -7.62 8.54
CA PRO A 100 -7.11 -8.44 7.37
C PRO A 100 -6.56 -9.86 7.59
N ALA A 101 -7.36 -10.85 7.25
CA ALA A 101 -6.92 -12.25 7.23
C ALA A 101 -5.97 -12.52 6.05
N ARG A 102 -5.20 -13.60 6.13
CA ARG A 102 -4.50 -14.13 4.96
C ARG A 102 -5.51 -14.44 3.86
N GLY A 103 -5.23 -14.02 2.64
CA GLY A 103 -6.14 -14.15 1.50
C GLY A 103 -7.13 -12.98 1.33
N ALA A 104 -7.19 -12.04 2.27
CA ALA A 104 -7.95 -10.80 2.09
C ALA A 104 -7.49 -10.08 0.81
N VAL A 105 -8.42 -9.41 0.13
CA VAL A 105 -8.15 -8.75 -1.14
C VAL A 105 -7.60 -7.35 -0.90
N VAL A 106 -6.43 -7.05 -1.46
CA VAL A 106 -5.84 -5.71 -1.45
C VAL A 106 -6.04 -5.07 -2.81
N ARG A 107 -6.64 -3.89 -2.82
CA ARG A 107 -6.78 -3.05 -4.02
C ARG A 107 -5.89 -1.84 -3.89
N LEU A 108 -5.03 -1.65 -4.88
CA LEU A 108 -4.08 -0.56 -4.95
C LEU A 108 -4.36 0.25 -6.22
N SER A 109 -4.52 1.55 -6.06
CA SER A 109 -4.71 2.48 -7.16
C SER A 109 -3.69 3.61 -7.05
N ARG A 110 -2.71 3.62 -7.95
CA ARG A 110 -1.78 4.75 -8.07
C ARG A 110 -2.50 5.97 -8.60
N LEU A 111 -2.03 7.11 -8.16
CA LEU A 111 -2.58 8.40 -8.59
C LEU A 111 -1.46 9.44 -8.78
N GLU A 112 -1.78 10.43 -9.59
CA GLU A 112 -0.96 11.62 -9.80
C GLU A 112 -1.84 12.85 -9.70
N VAL A 113 -1.32 13.90 -9.09
CA VAL A 113 -1.94 15.21 -9.01
C VAL A 113 -0.86 16.29 -9.12
N ASP A 114 -1.24 17.48 -9.53
CA ASP A 114 -0.35 18.64 -9.46
C ASP A 114 0.12 18.83 -8.00
N PRO A 115 1.43 18.87 -7.71
CA PRO A 115 1.96 19.08 -6.36
C PRO A 115 1.35 20.28 -5.64
N ALA A 116 1.04 21.34 -6.36
CA ALA A 116 0.37 22.55 -5.81
C ALA A 116 -1.06 22.26 -5.29
N ARG A 117 -1.67 21.14 -5.69
CA ARG A 117 -3.04 20.75 -5.32
C ARG A 117 -3.14 19.58 -4.34
N VAL A 118 -2.02 19.12 -3.81
CA VAL A 118 -1.98 17.98 -2.87
C VAL A 118 -2.86 18.23 -1.65
N ASP A 119 -2.86 19.43 -1.08
CA ASP A 119 -3.70 19.76 0.08
C ASP A 119 -5.20 19.74 -0.25
N GLU A 120 -5.59 20.10 -1.48
CA GLU A 120 -6.98 19.98 -1.94
C GLU A 120 -7.40 18.50 -2.02
N VAL A 121 -6.50 17.61 -2.50
CA VAL A 121 -6.75 16.16 -2.53
C VAL A 121 -6.90 15.59 -1.12
N ILE A 122 -6.06 16.01 -0.17
CA ILE A 122 -6.15 15.58 1.24
C ILE A 122 -7.48 16.03 1.85
N SER A 123 -7.91 17.27 1.61
CA SER A 123 -9.18 17.81 2.11
C SER A 123 -10.36 17.05 1.50
N LEU A 124 -10.39 16.87 0.18
CA LEU A 124 -11.43 16.10 -0.51
C LEU A 124 -11.52 14.66 0.02
N MET A 125 -10.39 14.02 0.27
CA MET A 125 -10.34 12.69 0.85
C MET A 125 -10.97 12.66 2.23
N ARG A 126 -10.55 13.54 3.12
CA ARG A 126 -11.00 13.58 4.51
C ARG A 126 -12.49 13.90 4.63
N GLU A 127 -12.96 14.87 3.88
CA GLU A 127 -14.31 15.44 4.03
C GLU A 127 -15.38 14.66 3.26
N GLU A 128 -15.02 14.09 2.11
CA GLU A 128 -16.02 13.51 1.21
C GLU A 128 -15.81 12.03 0.91
N THR A 129 -14.56 11.62 0.68
CA THR A 129 -14.28 10.24 0.23
C THR A 129 -14.24 9.27 1.41
N ALA A 130 -13.43 9.56 2.44
CA ALA A 130 -13.25 8.67 3.58
C ALA A 130 -14.56 8.33 4.32
N PRO A 131 -15.50 9.27 4.55
CA PRO A 131 -16.78 8.94 5.17
C PRO A 131 -17.60 7.91 4.38
N ARG A 132 -17.56 7.96 3.04
CA ARG A 132 -18.29 7.03 2.17
C ARG A 132 -17.62 5.65 2.13
N VAL A 133 -16.29 5.64 2.05
CA VAL A 133 -15.51 4.40 2.08
C VAL A 133 -15.63 3.71 3.44
N LYS A 134 -15.66 4.49 4.53
CA LYS A 134 -15.75 3.96 5.90
C LYS A 134 -17.02 3.14 6.17
N GLY A 135 -18.10 3.42 5.45
CA GLY A 135 -19.36 2.68 5.56
C GLY A 135 -19.47 1.45 4.65
N ALA A 136 -18.40 1.08 3.93
CA ALA A 136 -18.45 -0.03 2.99
C ALA A 136 -18.39 -1.39 3.71
N ASP A 137 -19.32 -2.27 3.38
CA ASP A 137 -19.37 -3.62 3.92
C ASP A 137 -18.16 -4.45 3.47
N GLY A 138 -17.56 -5.19 4.40
CA GLY A 138 -16.39 -6.02 4.14
C GLY A 138 -15.07 -5.26 3.95
N LEU A 139 -15.04 -3.94 4.19
CA LEU A 139 -13.79 -3.18 4.22
C LEU A 139 -13.02 -3.45 5.52
N CYS A 140 -11.77 -3.92 5.40
CA CYS A 140 -10.88 -4.10 6.54
C CYS A 140 -10.08 -2.84 6.86
N SER A 141 -9.50 -2.19 5.84
CA SER A 141 -8.69 -0.98 6.03
C SER A 141 -8.67 -0.10 4.78
N PHE A 142 -8.38 1.18 5.02
CA PHE A 142 -8.21 2.20 3.99
C PHE A 142 -6.97 3.04 4.29
N GLN A 143 -6.21 3.40 3.25
CA GLN A 143 -5.06 4.30 3.35
C GLN A 143 -4.98 5.19 2.13
N GLN A 144 -4.71 6.48 2.37
CA GLN A 144 -4.25 7.44 1.37
C GLN A 144 -2.78 7.76 1.64
N LEU A 145 -1.98 7.57 0.63
CA LEU A 145 -0.54 7.75 0.63
C LEU A 145 -0.18 8.77 -0.45
N LEU A 146 0.58 9.81 -0.10
CA LEU A 146 0.96 10.88 -1.02
C LEU A 146 2.43 11.28 -0.79
N ASP A 147 3.11 11.56 -1.87
CA ASP A 147 4.35 12.32 -1.91
C ASP A 147 3.99 13.77 -2.24
N ARG A 148 4.22 14.67 -1.29
CA ARG A 148 3.86 16.09 -1.43
C ARG A 148 4.71 16.82 -2.46
N ASP A 149 5.94 16.37 -2.67
CA ASP A 149 6.89 17.04 -3.56
C ASP A 149 6.61 16.72 -5.03
N THR A 150 6.19 15.49 -5.30
CA THR A 150 5.94 15.01 -6.67
C THR A 150 4.46 14.98 -7.06
N GLY A 151 3.55 14.99 -6.08
CA GLY A 151 2.12 14.79 -6.30
C GLY A 151 1.75 13.35 -6.66
N SER A 152 2.70 12.42 -6.60
CA SER A 152 2.43 10.99 -6.77
C SER A 152 1.83 10.39 -5.51
N GLY A 153 1.05 9.32 -5.66
CA GLY A 153 0.48 8.67 -4.50
C GLY A 153 -0.27 7.39 -4.82
N MET A 154 -0.93 6.86 -3.82
CA MET A 154 -1.79 5.70 -3.98
C MET A 154 -2.91 5.65 -2.93
N ILE A 155 -4.01 5.04 -3.32
CA ILE A 155 -5.07 4.59 -2.42
C ILE A 155 -4.92 3.08 -2.27
N VAL A 156 -4.85 2.63 -1.03
CA VAL A 156 -4.81 1.19 -0.70
C VAL A 156 -6.00 0.84 0.17
N THR A 157 -6.78 -0.12 -0.29
CA THR A 157 -7.92 -0.68 0.46
C THR A 157 -7.74 -2.17 0.61
N THR A 158 -8.10 -2.68 1.79
CA THR A 158 -8.08 -4.12 2.05
C THR A 158 -9.50 -4.58 2.37
N TRP A 159 -9.91 -5.70 1.79
CA TRP A 159 -11.28 -6.20 1.81
C TRP A 159 -11.31 -7.66 2.24
N GLU A 160 -12.36 -8.06 2.93
CA GLU A 160 -12.56 -9.45 3.38
C GLU A 160 -12.67 -10.43 2.20
N SER A 161 -13.20 -9.99 1.06
CA SER A 161 -13.43 -10.84 -0.11
C SER A 161 -13.45 -10.07 -1.43
N GLN A 162 -13.31 -10.80 -2.52
CA GLN A 162 -13.48 -10.27 -3.88
C GLN A 162 -14.91 -9.73 -4.08
N ALA A 163 -15.94 -10.43 -3.56
CA ALA A 163 -17.32 -9.98 -3.68
C ALA A 163 -17.55 -8.61 -3.00
N ALA A 164 -16.93 -8.35 -1.85
CA ALA A 164 -17.00 -7.04 -1.20
C ALA A 164 -16.38 -5.92 -2.07
N THR A 165 -15.26 -6.20 -2.75
CA THR A 165 -14.66 -5.21 -3.66
C THR A 165 -15.57 -4.92 -4.85
N GLU A 166 -16.21 -5.94 -5.41
CA GLU A 166 -17.10 -5.83 -6.56
C GLU A 166 -18.38 -5.05 -6.20
N ALA A 167 -18.95 -5.32 -5.03
CA ALA A 167 -20.12 -4.59 -4.53
C ALA A 167 -19.83 -3.09 -4.33
N PHE A 168 -18.60 -2.75 -3.90
CA PHE A 168 -18.19 -1.35 -3.70
C PHE A 168 -17.74 -0.65 -5.00
N TRP A 169 -17.43 -1.38 -6.05
CA TRP A 169 -16.81 -0.84 -7.27
C TRP A 169 -17.57 0.36 -7.87
N PRO A 170 -18.92 0.34 -8.03
CA PRO A 170 -19.65 1.49 -8.57
C PRO A 170 -19.44 2.77 -7.75
N THR A 171 -19.37 2.65 -6.43
CA THR A 171 -19.06 3.78 -5.53
C THR A 171 -17.62 4.26 -5.72
N ALA A 172 -16.67 3.33 -5.83
CA ALA A 172 -15.26 3.66 -6.07
C ALA A 172 -15.08 4.43 -7.39
N GLU A 173 -15.75 4.02 -8.47
CA GLU A 173 -15.72 4.72 -9.77
C GLU A 173 -16.25 6.16 -9.65
N GLN A 174 -17.38 6.36 -8.96
CA GLN A 174 -17.92 7.71 -8.73
C GLN A 174 -16.97 8.59 -7.92
N LEU A 175 -16.33 8.04 -6.89
CA LEU A 175 -15.36 8.78 -6.07
C LEU A 175 -14.11 9.16 -6.88
N ARG A 176 -13.63 8.26 -7.73
CA ARG A 176 -12.49 8.51 -8.64
C ARG A 176 -12.84 9.60 -9.66
N ALA A 177 -13.98 9.49 -10.34
CA ALA A 177 -14.45 10.49 -11.29
C ALA A 177 -14.56 11.86 -10.63
N ARG A 178 -15.16 11.94 -9.44
CA ARG A 178 -15.28 13.17 -8.68
C ARG A 178 -13.93 13.79 -8.31
N ALA A 179 -12.94 12.98 -7.91
CA ALA A 179 -11.59 13.47 -7.61
C ALA A 179 -10.89 13.97 -8.88
N SER A 180 -11.07 13.29 -10.01
CA SER A 180 -10.54 13.74 -11.30
C SER A 180 -11.13 15.09 -11.71
N ASP A 181 -12.47 15.22 -11.63
CA ASP A 181 -13.19 16.44 -12.05
C ASP A 181 -12.87 17.66 -11.15
N ARG A 182 -12.79 17.45 -9.84
CA ARG A 182 -12.65 18.56 -8.88
C ARG A 182 -11.23 19.00 -8.64
N VAL A 183 -10.30 18.05 -8.55
CA VAL A 183 -8.92 18.35 -8.15
C VAL A 183 -7.88 17.82 -9.16
N GLY A 184 -8.32 17.31 -10.30
CA GLY A 184 -7.44 16.92 -11.40
C GLY A 184 -6.62 15.65 -11.13
N VAL A 185 -7.05 14.80 -10.20
CA VAL A 185 -6.37 13.52 -9.93
C VAL A 185 -6.45 12.61 -11.15
N LYS A 186 -5.31 12.11 -11.57
CA LYS A 186 -5.19 11.07 -12.59
C LYS A 186 -4.95 9.74 -11.91
N PHE A 187 -5.84 8.77 -12.15
CA PHE A 187 -5.69 7.43 -11.59
C PHE A 187 -5.12 6.47 -12.62
N GLY A 188 -4.13 5.69 -12.19
CA GLY A 188 -3.65 4.53 -12.93
C GLY A 188 -4.64 3.35 -12.88
N PRO A 189 -4.27 2.23 -13.51
CA PRO A 189 -5.04 1.00 -13.44
C PRO A 189 -5.17 0.51 -12.00
N MET A 190 -6.28 -0.19 -11.71
CA MET A 190 -6.46 -0.85 -10.43
C MET A 190 -5.63 -2.12 -10.37
N GLU A 191 -4.77 -2.22 -9.38
CA GLU A 191 -4.00 -3.43 -9.10
C GLU A 191 -4.67 -4.21 -7.97
N THR A 192 -4.60 -5.54 -8.06
CA THR A 192 -5.21 -6.45 -7.08
C THR A 192 -4.14 -7.43 -6.58
N TYR A 193 -4.12 -7.61 -5.26
CA TYR A 193 -3.19 -8.51 -4.59
C TYR A 193 -3.93 -9.32 -3.53
N SER A 194 -3.34 -10.43 -3.12
CA SER A 194 -3.78 -11.21 -1.97
C SER A 194 -2.94 -10.84 -0.75
N MET A 195 -3.56 -10.56 0.38
CA MET A 195 -2.89 -10.30 1.65
C MET A 195 -2.20 -11.57 2.14
N ILE A 196 -0.93 -11.49 2.43
CA ILE A 196 -0.16 -12.55 3.07
C ILE A 196 -0.16 -12.33 4.59
N ARG A 197 0.19 -11.14 5.03
CA ARG A 197 0.22 -10.72 6.44
C ARG A 197 0.16 -9.22 6.60
N SER A 198 -0.38 -8.77 7.73
CA SER A 198 -0.25 -7.38 8.18
C SER A 198 -0.05 -7.32 9.69
N THR A 199 0.94 -6.57 10.13
CA THR A 199 1.19 -6.20 11.54
C THR A 199 1.09 -4.68 11.75
N VAL A 200 0.71 -3.96 10.71
CA VAL A 200 0.62 -2.49 10.71
C VAL A 200 -0.37 -2.03 11.78
N ARG A 201 0.01 -1.03 12.56
CA ARG A 201 -0.85 -0.39 13.56
C ARG A 201 -1.34 0.93 13.02
N LEU A 202 -2.61 0.96 12.59
CA LEU A 202 -3.34 2.17 12.25
C LEU A 202 -4.17 2.51 13.48
N ASP A 203 -3.77 3.55 14.16
CA ASP A 203 -4.48 4.05 15.35
C ASP A 203 -5.71 4.87 14.94
#